data_7786967d31501433d5c957ffbd1e96d8
#
_entry.id   7786967d31501433d5c957ffbd1e96d8
#
_cell.length_a   1.000
_cell.length_b   1.000
_cell.length_c   1.000
_cell.angle_alpha   90.00
_cell.angle_beta   90.00
_cell.angle_gamma   90.00
#
_symmetry.space_group_name_H-M   'P 1'
#
loop_
_entity.id
_entity.type
_entity.pdbx_description
1 polymer ?
#
loop_
_entity_poly.entity_id
_entity_poly.type
_entity_poly.pdbx_seq_one_letter_code
_entity_poly.pdbx_strand_id
1 'polypeptide(L)'
;MEDSLTTLLGASIGLIIFISLIIIAFYIVYVVALAKLFNKAGEAGWKAIIPFYNTFVLIQIAGLNWWYFLIAISGTICSIIGIDGLSYICNLASLAVNFFVFYNLAKKMKQQPVGFAVASIFVAPIITMVLGFSSKYTYDKSIEVSPNGPIGDNKETTSNEPEKYCLGCGCKVKSGTKFCEKCGTEVK
;
A
#
# COMPACT_ATOMS: atom_id res chain seq x y z
N MET A 1 -43.48 32.54 10.45
CA MET A 1 -43.14 31.12 10.14
C MET A 1 -42.14 31.02 8.97
N GLU A 2 -42.29 31.86 7.93
CA GLU A 2 -41.35 31.93 6.79
C GLU A 2 -39.98 32.45 7.18
N ASP A 3 -39.87 33.45 8.05
CA ASP A 3 -38.56 34.00 8.50
C ASP A 3 -37.72 32.99 9.27
N SER A 4 -38.37 32.14 10.07
CA SER A 4 -37.65 31.07 10.79
C SER A 4 -37.13 29.99 9.85
N LEU A 5 -37.88 29.68 8.80
CA LEU A 5 -37.49 28.68 7.79
C LEU A 5 -36.32 29.18 6.94
N THR A 6 -36.37 30.44 6.51
CA THR A 6 -35.28 31.04 5.72
C THR A 6 -34.00 31.17 6.53
N THR A 7 -34.08 31.48 7.83
CA THR A 7 -32.93 31.53 8.71
C THR A 7 -32.29 30.14 8.92
N LEU A 8 -33.10 29.09 9.12
CA LEU A 8 -32.64 27.71 9.24
C LEU A 8 -31.99 27.22 7.95
N LEU A 9 -32.59 27.53 6.79
CA LEU A 9 -32.00 27.20 5.48
C LEU A 9 -30.68 27.91 5.26
N GLY A 10 -30.59 29.19 5.57
CA GLY A 10 -29.31 29.94 5.48
C GLY A 10 -28.21 29.37 6.38
N ALA A 11 -28.54 29.01 7.61
CA ALA A 11 -27.62 28.39 8.54
C ALA A 11 -27.14 27.01 8.06
N SER A 12 -28.04 26.19 7.50
CA SER A 12 -27.67 24.88 6.97
C SER A 12 -26.78 24.97 5.73
N ILE A 13 -27.05 25.90 4.83
CA ILE A 13 -26.20 26.17 3.66
C ILE A 13 -24.80 26.66 4.10
N GLY A 14 -24.74 27.58 5.05
CA GLY A 14 -23.47 28.06 5.59
C GLY A 14 -22.64 26.94 6.22
N LEU A 15 -23.26 26.03 6.96
CA LEU A 15 -22.60 24.88 7.56
C LEU A 15 -22.09 23.91 6.48
N ILE A 16 -22.87 23.65 5.44
CA ILE A 16 -22.46 22.78 4.31
C ILE A 16 -21.25 23.36 3.60
N ILE A 17 -21.24 24.66 3.30
CA ILE A 17 -20.11 25.33 2.67
C ILE A 17 -18.88 25.23 3.56
N PHE A 18 -19.00 25.49 4.86
CA PHE A 18 -17.90 25.42 5.80
C PHE A 18 -17.29 24.01 5.87
N ILE A 19 -18.11 22.98 5.99
CA ILE A 19 -17.68 21.57 5.98
C ILE A 19 -17.01 21.23 4.65
N SER A 20 -17.56 21.67 3.53
CA SER A 20 -16.97 21.42 2.20
C SER A 20 -15.58 22.01 2.06
N LEU A 21 -15.35 23.23 2.59
CA LEU A 21 -14.03 23.87 2.58
C LEU A 21 -13.00 23.07 3.41
N ILE A 22 -13.42 22.56 4.57
CA ILE A 22 -12.56 21.70 5.40
C ILE A 22 -12.19 20.40 4.66
N ILE A 23 -13.16 19.76 4.02
CA ILE A 23 -12.93 18.52 3.24
C ILE A 23 -11.96 18.78 2.09
N ILE A 24 -12.12 19.90 1.37
CA ILE A 24 -11.23 20.27 0.26
C ILE A 24 -9.82 20.53 0.78
N ALA A 25 -9.67 21.27 1.87
CA ALA A 25 -8.36 21.52 2.48
C ALA A 25 -7.66 20.21 2.90
N PHE A 26 -8.40 19.31 3.55
CA PHE A 26 -7.90 17.99 3.93
C PHE A 26 -7.48 17.16 2.71
N TYR A 27 -8.29 17.18 1.64
CA TYR A 27 -7.99 16.49 0.39
C TYR A 27 -6.71 17.01 -0.26
N ILE A 28 -6.50 18.32 -0.29
CA ILE A 28 -5.26 18.93 -0.83
C ILE A 28 -4.04 18.43 -0.04
N VAL A 29 -4.10 18.46 1.30
CA VAL A 29 -3.01 17.97 2.15
C VAL A 29 -2.74 16.47 1.89
N TYR A 30 -3.79 15.67 1.73
CA TYR A 30 -3.69 14.25 1.41
C TYR A 30 -2.99 14.02 0.06
N VAL A 31 -3.38 14.74 -1.00
CA VAL A 31 -2.76 14.62 -2.33
C VAL A 31 -1.29 15.03 -2.30
N VAL A 32 -0.93 16.09 -1.56
CA VAL A 32 0.46 16.49 -1.38
C VAL A 32 1.28 15.42 -0.65
N ALA A 33 0.71 14.81 0.38
CA ALA A 33 1.35 13.71 1.10
C ALA A 33 1.58 12.49 0.19
N LEU A 34 0.57 12.15 -0.60
CA LEU A 34 0.64 11.06 -1.57
C LEU A 34 1.69 11.33 -2.66
N ALA A 35 1.76 12.56 -3.17
CA ALA A 35 2.79 12.97 -4.12
C ALA A 35 4.20 12.84 -3.56
N LYS A 36 4.41 13.21 -2.29
CA LYS A 36 5.69 13.00 -1.59
C LYS A 36 6.02 11.53 -1.41
N LEU A 37 5.03 10.70 -1.10
CA LEU A 37 5.18 9.26 -0.99
C LEU A 37 5.61 8.65 -2.34
N PHE A 38 4.99 9.06 -3.45
CA PHE A 38 5.35 8.62 -4.80
C PHE A 38 6.77 9.03 -5.16
N ASN A 39 7.15 10.26 -4.86
CA ASN A 39 8.53 10.73 -5.09
C ASN A 39 9.55 9.91 -4.29
N LYS A 40 9.25 9.51 -3.05
CA LYS A 40 10.11 8.60 -2.27
C LYS A 40 10.26 7.23 -2.93
N ALA A 41 9.19 6.72 -3.55
CA ALA A 41 9.21 5.47 -4.29
C ALA A 41 9.86 5.60 -5.69
N GLY A 42 10.22 6.83 -6.11
CA GLY A 42 10.80 7.12 -7.42
C GLY A 42 9.78 7.20 -8.54
N GLU A 43 8.50 7.43 -8.19
CA GLU A 43 7.42 7.70 -9.12
C GLU A 43 7.14 9.21 -9.17
N ALA A 44 6.59 9.67 -10.31
CA ALA A 44 6.30 11.09 -10.48
C ALA A 44 5.13 11.54 -9.60
N GLY A 45 5.34 12.56 -8.75
CA GLY A 45 4.35 13.02 -7.76
C GLY A 45 3.02 13.51 -8.35
N TRP A 46 3.02 14.02 -9.60
CA TRP A 46 1.79 14.48 -10.26
C TRP A 46 0.73 13.36 -10.43
N LYS A 47 1.18 12.10 -10.46
CA LYS A 47 0.30 10.92 -10.54
C LYS A 47 -0.68 10.82 -9.34
N ALA A 48 -0.36 11.47 -8.23
CA ALA A 48 -1.21 11.53 -7.05
C ALA A 48 -2.49 12.36 -7.27
N ILE A 49 -2.47 13.31 -8.21
CA ILE A 49 -3.60 14.23 -8.47
C ILE A 49 -4.75 13.52 -9.20
N ILE A 50 -4.44 12.50 -10.00
CA ILE A 50 -5.42 11.81 -10.83
C ILE A 50 -6.13 10.76 -9.98
N PRO A 51 -7.45 10.93 -9.69
CA PRO A 51 -8.22 9.94 -8.95
C PRO A 51 -8.20 8.59 -9.69
N PHE A 52 -8.33 7.49 -8.96
CA PHE A 52 -8.17 6.11 -9.42
C PHE A 52 -6.74 5.75 -9.89
N TYR A 53 -6.07 6.59 -10.68
CA TYR A 53 -4.70 6.33 -11.10
C TYR A 53 -3.72 6.38 -9.91
N ASN A 54 -3.97 7.25 -8.94
CA ASN A 54 -3.21 7.28 -7.69
C ASN A 54 -3.28 5.95 -6.92
N THR A 55 -4.46 5.31 -6.90
CA THR A 55 -4.64 3.98 -6.29
C THR A 55 -3.86 2.91 -7.05
N PHE A 56 -3.89 2.96 -8.38
CA PHE A 56 -3.11 2.06 -9.22
C PHE A 56 -1.60 2.18 -8.95
N VAL A 57 -1.08 3.40 -8.91
CA VAL A 57 0.34 3.66 -8.60
C VAL A 57 0.68 3.21 -7.17
N LEU A 58 -0.22 3.43 -6.21
CA LEU A 58 -0.02 2.99 -4.83
C LEU A 58 0.11 1.46 -4.73
N ILE A 59 -0.70 0.72 -5.48
CA ILE A 59 -0.63 -0.76 -5.58
C ILE A 59 0.70 -1.19 -6.21
N GLN A 60 1.15 -0.50 -7.27
CA GLN A 60 2.43 -0.79 -7.91
C GLN A 60 3.64 -0.56 -7.00
N ILE A 61 3.69 0.58 -6.30
CA ILE A 61 4.79 0.84 -5.35
C ILE A 61 4.77 -0.11 -4.16
N ALA A 62 3.59 -0.59 -3.75
CA ALA A 62 3.47 -1.66 -2.77
C ALA A 62 3.99 -3.02 -3.29
N GLY A 63 4.22 -3.15 -4.60
CA GLY A 63 4.72 -4.38 -5.23
C GLY A 63 3.65 -5.44 -5.44
N LEU A 64 2.38 -5.06 -5.44
CA LEU A 64 1.26 -5.96 -5.72
C LEU A 64 0.96 -6.00 -7.22
N ASN A 65 0.35 -7.11 -7.66
CA ASN A 65 -0.08 -7.28 -9.05
C ASN A 65 -1.15 -6.25 -9.44
N TRP A 66 -1.16 -5.85 -10.71
CA TRP A 66 -2.06 -4.84 -11.25
C TRP A 66 -3.56 -5.17 -11.08
N TRP A 67 -3.93 -6.43 -11.06
CA TRP A 67 -5.32 -6.86 -10.91
C TRP A 67 -5.92 -6.60 -9.53
N TYR A 68 -5.08 -6.36 -8.48
CA TYR A 68 -5.56 -5.86 -7.20
C TYR A 68 -6.26 -4.49 -7.33
N PHE A 69 -5.90 -3.72 -8.35
CA PHE A 69 -6.58 -2.47 -8.66
C PHE A 69 -8.06 -2.70 -9.04
N LEU A 70 -8.36 -3.75 -9.81
CA LEU A 70 -9.74 -4.07 -10.16
C LEU A 70 -10.56 -4.44 -8.92
N ILE A 71 -9.97 -5.17 -7.98
CA ILE A 71 -10.63 -5.48 -6.71
C ILE A 71 -10.82 -4.20 -5.89
N ALA A 72 -9.83 -3.31 -5.84
CA ALA A 72 -9.90 -2.07 -5.07
C ALA A 72 -11.03 -1.14 -5.53
N ILE A 73 -11.32 -1.09 -6.84
CA ILE A 73 -12.39 -0.23 -7.40
C ILE A 73 -13.74 -0.93 -7.52
N SER A 74 -13.79 -2.27 -7.41
CA SER A 74 -15.03 -3.06 -7.63
C SER A 74 -16.15 -2.65 -6.68
N GLY A 75 -15.83 -2.36 -5.42
CA GLY A 75 -16.81 -1.90 -4.43
C GLY A 75 -17.50 -0.60 -4.83
N THR A 76 -16.72 0.36 -5.33
CA THR A 76 -17.25 1.65 -5.82
C THR A 76 -18.13 1.44 -7.05
N ILE A 77 -17.70 0.59 -7.99
CA ILE A 77 -18.47 0.28 -9.20
C ILE A 77 -19.79 -0.40 -8.84
N CYS A 78 -19.78 -1.42 -8.00
CA CYS A 78 -21.00 -2.12 -7.56
C CYS A 78 -21.97 -1.19 -6.84
N SER A 79 -21.47 -0.25 -6.04
CA SER A 79 -22.31 0.74 -5.35
C SER A 79 -22.97 1.72 -6.32
N ILE A 80 -22.27 2.13 -7.38
CA ILE A 80 -22.82 3.02 -8.42
C ILE A 80 -23.92 2.32 -9.23
N ILE A 81 -23.74 1.01 -9.51
CA ILE A 81 -24.71 0.21 -10.28
C ILE A 81 -25.96 -0.13 -9.44
N GLY A 82 -25.89 0.01 -8.12
CA GLY A 82 -27.03 -0.26 -7.22
C GLY A 82 -27.21 -1.75 -6.87
N ILE A 83 -26.14 -2.55 -6.92
CA ILE A 83 -26.16 -3.96 -6.51
C ILE A 83 -25.73 -4.07 -5.05
N ASP A 84 -26.64 -3.77 -4.12
CA ASP A 84 -26.34 -3.60 -2.70
C ASP A 84 -25.68 -4.83 -2.07
N GLY A 85 -26.19 -6.04 -2.30
CA GLY A 85 -25.63 -7.26 -1.72
C GLY A 85 -24.20 -7.54 -2.16
N LEU A 86 -23.89 -7.34 -3.44
CA LEU A 86 -22.56 -7.54 -4.00
C LEU A 86 -21.60 -6.42 -3.58
N SER A 87 -22.10 -5.19 -3.42
CA SER A 87 -21.26 -4.05 -3.02
C SER A 87 -20.63 -4.24 -1.65
N TYR A 88 -21.32 -4.86 -0.70
CA TYR A 88 -20.76 -5.19 0.62
C TYR A 88 -19.56 -6.15 0.52
N ILE A 89 -19.69 -7.22 -0.28
CA ILE A 89 -18.62 -8.20 -0.49
C ILE A 89 -17.41 -7.54 -1.17
N CYS A 90 -17.66 -6.74 -2.22
CA CYS A 90 -16.62 -6.02 -2.94
C CYS A 90 -15.92 -4.97 -2.06
N ASN A 91 -16.64 -4.27 -1.19
CA ASN A 91 -16.05 -3.33 -0.24
C ASN A 91 -15.18 -4.05 0.79
N LEU A 92 -15.59 -5.22 1.28
CA LEU A 92 -14.77 -6.02 2.17
C LEU A 92 -13.48 -6.52 1.48
N ALA A 93 -13.58 -6.94 0.22
CA ALA A 93 -12.42 -7.30 -0.59
C ALA A 93 -11.48 -6.10 -0.82
N SER A 94 -12.02 -4.91 -1.09
CA SER A 94 -11.24 -3.66 -1.20
C SER A 94 -10.51 -3.31 0.09
N LEU A 95 -11.13 -3.58 1.25
CA LEU A 95 -10.51 -3.39 2.56
C LEU A 95 -9.30 -4.33 2.75
N ALA A 96 -9.42 -5.59 2.30
CA ALA A 96 -8.31 -6.54 2.33
C ALA A 96 -7.16 -6.10 1.41
N VAL A 97 -7.46 -5.58 0.22
CA VAL A 97 -6.45 -4.99 -0.68
C VAL A 97 -5.75 -3.81 0.00
N ASN A 98 -6.49 -2.93 0.67
CA ASN A 98 -5.92 -1.80 1.41
C ASN A 98 -4.93 -2.30 2.48
N PHE A 99 -5.31 -3.32 3.26
CA PHE A 99 -4.43 -3.96 4.24
C PHE A 99 -3.13 -4.45 3.59
N PHE A 100 -3.20 -5.16 2.46
CA PHE A 100 -2.02 -5.69 1.77
C PHE A 100 -1.11 -4.59 1.21
N VAL A 101 -1.70 -3.52 0.68
CA VAL A 101 -0.95 -2.35 0.19
C VAL A 101 -0.11 -1.75 1.31
N PHE A 102 -0.72 -1.45 2.45
CA PHE A 102 0.00 -0.83 3.57
C PHE A 102 0.95 -1.79 4.29
N TYR A 103 0.64 -3.08 4.31
CA TYR A 103 1.55 -4.11 4.82
C TYR A 103 2.86 -4.16 4.01
N ASN A 104 2.76 -4.26 2.69
CA ASN A 104 3.92 -4.29 1.81
C ASN A 104 4.68 -2.95 1.79
N LEU A 105 3.95 -1.84 1.82
CA LEU A 105 4.54 -0.51 1.86
C LEU A 105 5.34 -0.30 3.15
N ALA A 106 4.82 -0.74 4.30
CA ALA A 106 5.52 -0.68 5.57
C ALA A 106 6.78 -1.56 5.57
N LYS A 107 6.73 -2.75 4.99
CA LYS A 107 7.91 -3.61 4.77
C LYS A 107 8.99 -2.85 3.97
N LYS A 108 8.63 -2.26 2.83
CA LYS A 108 9.56 -1.50 1.98
C LYS A 108 10.12 -0.25 2.66
N MET A 109 9.43 0.25 3.68
CA MET A 109 9.90 1.36 4.51
C MET A 109 10.60 0.91 5.81
N LYS A 110 10.91 -0.38 5.94
CA LYS A 110 11.59 -0.96 7.13
C LYS A 110 10.84 -0.67 8.44
N GLN A 111 9.51 -0.67 8.38
CA GLN A 111 8.64 -0.44 9.53
C GLN A 111 7.91 -1.73 9.91
N GLN A 112 7.25 -1.73 11.08
CA GLN A 112 6.42 -2.85 11.52
C GLN A 112 5.21 -3.01 10.59
N PRO A 113 5.14 -4.04 9.73
CA PRO A 113 4.14 -4.11 8.68
C PRO A 113 2.73 -4.32 9.22
N VAL A 114 2.58 -5.14 10.26
CA VAL A 114 1.26 -5.48 10.83
C VAL A 114 0.60 -4.25 11.47
N GLY A 115 1.34 -3.47 12.25
CA GLY A 115 0.81 -2.28 12.91
C GLY A 115 0.30 -1.24 11.91
N PHE A 116 1.08 -0.95 10.86
CA PHE A 116 0.67 -0.02 9.80
C PHE A 116 -0.51 -0.55 8.98
N ALA A 117 -0.54 -1.84 8.67
CA ALA A 117 -1.62 -2.45 7.92
C ALA A 117 -2.94 -2.46 8.71
N VAL A 118 -2.93 -2.81 9.99
CA VAL A 118 -4.13 -2.76 10.84
C VAL A 118 -4.62 -1.33 11.02
N ALA A 119 -3.72 -0.39 11.29
CA ALA A 119 -4.10 1.01 11.43
C ALA A 119 -4.65 1.60 10.11
N SER A 120 -4.23 1.12 8.95
CA SER A 120 -4.74 1.57 7.65
C SER A 120 -6.21 1.22 7.41
N ILE A 121 -6.73 0.20 8.07
CA ILE A 121 -8.16 -0.16 7.99
C ILE A 121 -9.04 1.00 8.50
N PHE A 122 -8.58 1.70 9.53
CA PHE A 122 -9.34 2.77 10.18
C PHE A 122 -8.95 4.16 9.66
N VAL A 123 -7.67 4.39 9.40
CA VAL A 123 -7.13 5.74 9.17
C VAL A 123 -6.12 5.79 8.02
N ALA A 124 -6.40 5.09 6.91
CA ALA A 124 -5.53 5.04 5.73
C ALA A 124 -5.03 6.43 5.25
N PRO A 125 -5.87 7.48 5.16
CA PRO A 125 -5.38 8.81 4.76
C PRO A 125 -4.34 9.38 5.72
N ILE A 126 -4.52 9.19 7.03
CA ILE A 126 -3.59 9.69 8.03
C ILE A 126 -2.25 8.96 7.94
N ILE A 127 -2.27 7.63 7.74
CA ILE A 127 -1.04 6.85 7.56
C ILE A 127 -0.31 7.29 6.30
N THR A 128 -1.02 7.51 5.20
CA THR A 128 -0.44 8.05 3.97
C THR A 128 0.23 9.40 4.21
N MET A 129 -0.40 10.28 5.00
CA MET A 129 0.19 11.57 5.40
C MET A 129 1.46 11.37 6.22
N VAL A 130 1.45 10.49 7.21
CA VAL A 130 2.62 10.18 8.04
C VAL A 130 3.77 9.64 7.20
N LEU A 131 3.51 8.68 6.31
CA LEU A 131 4.51 8.09 5.43
C LEU A 131 5.03 9.09 4.38
N GLY A 132 4.17 9.97 3.88
CA GLY A 132 4.54 11.00 2.90
C GLY A 132 5.39 12.11 3.50
N PHE A 133 4.97 12.71 4.61
CA PHE A 133 5.62 13.88 5.19
C PHE A 133 6.84 13.56 6.07
N SER A 134 6.86 12.40 6.73
CA SER A 134 7.97 12.06 7.63
C SER A 134 9.24 11.73 6.87
N SER A 135 10.31 12.47 7.11
CA SER A 135 11.65 12.20 6.55
C SER A 135 12.28 10.92 7.11
N LYS A 136 11.77 10.41 8.23
CA LYS A 136 12.26 9.18 8.88
C LYS A 136 12.03 7.95 8.03
N TYR A 137 10.97 7.93 7.22
CA TYR A 137 10.56 6.78 6.42
C TYR A 137 11.15 6.90 5.01
N THR A 138 12.19 6.10 4.74
CA THR A 138 12.81 5.97 3.43
C THR A 138 12.29 4.72 2.72
N TYR A 139 11.98 4.86 1.44
CA TYR A 139 11.52 3.75 0.62
C TYR A 139 12.72 2.98 0.04
N ASP A 140 12.77 1.67 0.27
CA ASP A 140 13.82 0.79 -0.23
C ASP A 140 13.26 -0.12 -1.33
N LYS A 141 13.71 0.10 -2.57
CA LYS A 141 13.30 -0.69 -3.74
C LYS A 141 13.87 -2.11 -3.74
N SER A 142 14.96 -2.35 -3.02
CA SER A 142 15.62 -3.65 -2.98
C SER A 142 14.86 -4.69 -2.17
N ILE A 143 13.91 -4.24 -1.33
CA ILE A 143 13.10 -5.14 -0.53
C ILE A 143 12.04 -5.79 -1.41
N GLU A 144 12.22 -7.06 -1.68
CA GLU A 144 11.21 -7.88 -2.35
C GLU A 144 10.03 -8.15 -1.42
N VAL A 145 8.84 -8.00 -1.96
CA VAL A 145 7.58 -8.29 -1.28
C VAL A 145 6.78 -9.26 -2.14
N SER A 146 5.98 -10.11 -1.49
CA SER A 146 5.13 -11.04 -2.23
C SER A 146 4.09 -10.27 -3.06
N PRO A 147 4.02 -10.48 -4.38
CA PRO A 147 3.03 -9.84 -5.23
C PRO A 147 1.59 -10.30 -4.95
N ASN A 148 1.43 -11.39 -4.19
CA ASN A 148 0.16 -11.95 -3.78
C ASN A 148 -0.23 -11.62 -2.34
N GLY A 149 0.48 -10.69 -1.70
CA GLY A 149 0.25 -10.27 -0.32
C GLY A 149 0.87 -11.21 0.72
N PRO A 150 0.62 -11.00 2.03
CA PRO A 150 1.29 -11.70 3.11
C PRO A 150 0.95 -13.19 3.23
N ILE A 151 -0.13 -13.66 2.60
CA ILE A 151 -0.55 -15.07 2.61
C ILE A 151 0.37 -15.95 1.76
N GLY A 152 1.14 -15.36 0.83
CA GLY A 152 2.08 -16.05 -0.04
C GLY A 152 3.53 -16.09 0.47
N ASP A 153 3.82 -15.50 1.62
CA ASP A 153 5.18 -15.36 2.17
C ASP A 153 5.75 -16.68 2.78
N ASN A 154 5.23 -17.85 2.45
CA ASN A 154 5.84 -19.14 2.82
C ASN A 154 7.12 -19.46 2.02
N LYS A 155 7.70 -18.50 1.32
CA LYS A 155 9.09 -18.58 0.86
C LYS A 155 9.96 -17.95 1.93
N GLU A 156 10.64 -18.82 2.68
CA GLU A 156 11.88 -18.49 3.39
C GLU A 156 12.67 -17.50 2.54
N THR A 157 13.17 -16.46 3.20
CA THR A 157 14.13 -15.49 2.69
C THR A 157 15.26 -16.24 1.99
N THR A 158 15.10 -16.48 0.71
CA THR A 158 16.26 -16.84 -0.11
C THR A 158 17.02 -15.53 -0.26
N SER A 159 17.94 -15.32 0.66
CA SER A 159 19.04 -14.38 0.47
C SER A 159 19.54 -14.63 -0.94
N ASN A 160 19.59 -13.60 -1.79
CA ASN A 160 20.36 -13.59 -3.05
C ASN A 160 21.85 -13.61 -2.70
N GLU A 161 22.29 -14.59 -1.93
CA GLU A 161 23.69 -14.96 -1.93
C GLU A 161 23.93 -15.77 -3.22
N PRO A 162 24.99 -15.45 -3.97
CA PRO A 162 25.32 -16.18 -5.18
C PRO A 162 25.43 -17.67 -4.83
N GLU A 163 24.66 -18.48 -5.53
CA GLU A 163 24.68 -19.93 -5.34
C GLU A 163 26.10 -20.44 -5.47
N LYS A 164 26.66 -20.95 -4.39
CA LYS A 164 28.01 -21.54 -4.39
C LYS A 164 27.91 -23.00 -4.78
N TYR A 165 28.75 -23.39 -5.70
CA TYR A 165 28.90 -24.78 -6.14
C TYR A 165 30.23 -25.32 -5.64
N CYS A 166 30.26 -26.56 -5.19
CA CYS A 166 31.48 -27.23 -4.78
C CYS A 166 32.40 -27.43 -5.99
N LEU A 167 33.63 -26.92 -5.90
CA LEU A 167 34.63 -27.06 -6.97
C LEU A 167 35.11 -28.51 -7.19
N GLY A 168 34.88 -29.39 -6.20
CA GLY A 168 35.27 -30.80 -6.30
C GLY A 168 34.27 -31.70 -6.96
N CYS A 169 32.97 -31.48 -6.73
CA CYS A 169 31.90 -32.36 -7.24
C CYS A 169 30.76 -31.63 -7.99
N GLY A 170 30.82 -30.30 -8.10
CA GLY A 170 29.81 -29.50 -8.81
C GLY A 170 28.44 -29.43 -8.13
N CYS A 171 28.26 -30.01 -6.93
CA CYS A 171 26.97 -29.91 -6.24
C CYS A 171 26.76 -28.56 -5.58
N LYS A 172 25.51 -28.13 -5.48
CA LYS A 172 25.09 -26.91 -4.80
C LYS A 172 25.35 -27.02 -3.30
N VAL A 173 26.03 -26.05 -2.71
CA VAL A 173 26.35 -26.00 -1.29
C VAL A 173 25.68 -24.80 -0.63
N LYS A 174 25.21 -24.99 0.61
CA LYS A 174 24.60 -23.92 1.41
C LYS A 174 25.66 -22.88 1.79
N SER A 175 25.32 -21.61 1.71
CA SER A 175 26.16 -20.52 2.17
C SER A 175 26.53 -20.72 3.64
N GLY A 176 27.87 -20.60 3.95
CA GLY A 176 28.37 -20.75 5.30
C GLY A 176 28.84 -22.15 5.69
N THR A 177 28.72 -23.17 4.83
CA THR A 177 29.30 -24.50 5.05
C THR A 177 30.80 -24.48 4.71
N LYS A 178 31.63 -24.95 5.63
CA LYS A 178 33.11 -25.07 5.42
C LYS A 178 33.48 -26.28 4.57
N PHE A 179 32.66 -27.30 4.54
CA PHE A 179 32.91 -28.54 3.80
C PHE A 179 31.70 -29.00 3.04
N CYS A 180 31.89 -29.54 1.86
CA CYS A 180 30.81 -30.11 1.06
C CYS A 180 30.29 -31.40 1.68
N GLU A 181 28.98 -31.50 1.97
CA GLU A 181 28.33 -32.66 2.56
C GLU A 181 28.42 -33.93 1.68
N LYS A 182 28.64 -33.74 0.37
CA LYS A 182 28.67 -34.86 -0.61
C LYS A 182 30.06 -35.43 -0.87
N CYS A 183 31.11 -34.60 -0.86
CA CYS A 183 32.48 -35.04 -1.22
C CYS A 183 33.55 -34.63 -0.21
N GLY A 184 33.18 -33.94 0.87
CA GLY A 184 34.11 -33.53 1.92
C GLY A 184 35.10 -32.42 1.53
N THR A 185 35.04 -31.90 0.30
CA THR A 185 35.97 -30.84 -0.15
C THR A 185 35.67 -29.52 0.56
N GLU A 186 36.72 -28.81 0.95
CA GLU A 186 36.57 -27.47 1.56
C GLU A 186 35.99 -26.47 0.56
N VAL A 187 34.96 -25.76 0.98
CA VAL A 187 34.25 -24.75 0.18
C VAL A 187 34.80 -23.38 0.56
N LYS A 188 35.50 -22.73 -0.36
CA LYS A 188 36.02 -21.37 -0.20
C LYS A 188 35.02 -20.29 -0.58
#